data_4e41b0a95b43522e28667514e546ec54
#
_entry.id   4e41b0a95b43522e28667514e546ec54
#
_cell.length_a   1.000
_cell.length_b   1.000
_cell.length_c   1.000
_cell.angle_alpha   90.00
_cell.angle_beta   90.00
_cell.angle_gamma   90.00
#
_symmetry.space_group_name_H-M   'P 1'
#
loop_
_entity.id
_entity.type
_entity.pdbx_description
1 polymer ?
#
loop_
_entity_poly.entity_id
_entity_poly.type
_entity_poly.pdbx_seq_one_letter_code
_entity_poly.pdbx_strand_id
1 'polypeptide(L)'
;MNELFFMVTIVDRKFLRKFNSFYKEMGLSISMTTMGSGTAASHILDYFGLDGSERSVMFHCVTKSTWKKVKRQLQLQMKIDLPGVGIAFIIPISSVGRKRTLEYLTHGQEFVKGEESSLKGTKYELLIAIANQGYTEQVMDAARKVHAAGGTVIHAKGTGGAHAEKFLGVNLVPEKEMVFIVAKTEHKNAIMESIIKEAGVKTDAKAIVFSLPVTDTAGMRLLDELEMSDEFETIH
;
A
#
# COMPACT_ATOMS: atom_id res chain seq x y z
N MET A 1 -13.71 11.41 -14.26
CA MET A 1 -13.66 10.36 -13.20
C MET A 1 -12.43 10.56 -12.36
N ASN A 2 -12.59 10.76 -11.07
CA ASN A 2 -11.46 10.87 -10.16
C ASN A 2 -11.16 9.47 -9.62
N GLU A 3 -10.24 8.79 -10.28
CA GLU A 3 -9.71 7.50 -9.85
C GLU A 3 -8.64 7.71 -8.80
N LEU A 4 -8.59 6.82 -7.80
CA LEU A 4 -7.56 6.76 -6.78
C LEU A 4 -6.58 5.63 -7.10
N PHE A 5 -5.29 5.91 -6.95
CA PHE A 5 -4.22 4.96 -7.25
C PHE A 5 -3.29 4.79 -6.07
N PHE A 6 -2.78 3.58 -5.93
CA PHE A 6 -1.65 3.28 -5.09
C PHE A 6 -0.37 3.47 -5.92
N MET A 7 0.37 4.52 -5.61
CA MET A 7 1.63 4.84 -6.27
C MET A 7 2.78 4.19 -5.52
N VAL A 8 3.57 3.42 -6.25
CA VAL A 8 4.80 2.80 -5.76
C VAL A 8 5.97 3.50 -6.42
N THR A 9 6.94 3.93 -5.62
CA THR A 9 8.19 4.51 -6.10
C THR A 9 9.36 3.72 -5.54
N ILE A 10 10.23 3.22 -6.41
CA ILE A 10 11.43 2.46 -6.05
C ILE A 10 12.64 3.26 -6.51
N VAL A 11 13.50 3.64 -5.57
CA VAL A 11 14.70 4.44 -5.85
C VAL A 11 15.91 3.85 -5.13
N ASP A 12 17.11 4.22 -5.57
CA ASP A 12 18.32 3.98 -4.80
C ASP A 12 18.20 4.64 -3.41
N ARG A 13 18.65 3.94 -2.36
CA ARG A 13 18.58 4.40 -0.96
C ARG A 13 19.14 5.80 -0.75
N LYS A 14 20.19 6.18 -1.47
CA LYS A 14 20.80 7.51 -1.39
C LYS A 14 19.84 8.64 -1.76
N PHE A 15 18.83 8.36 -2.61
CA PHE A 15 17.84 9.35 -3.04
C PHE A 15 16.61 9.45 -2.12
N LEU A 16 16.44 8.57 -1.14
CA LEU A 16 15.27 8.52 -0.27
C LEU A 16 14.89 9.90 0.30
N ARG A 17 15.84 10.60 0.90
CA ARG A 17 15.57 11.93 1.53
C ARG A 17 15.10 12.94 0.50
N LYS A 18 15.73 12.97 -0.68
CA LYS A 18 15.40 13.89 -1.76
C LYS A 18 13.98 13.64 -2.28
N PHE A 19 13.61 12.37 -2.48
CA PHE A 19 12.27 12.00 -2.96
C PHE A 19 11.19 12.26 -1.89
N ASN A 20 11.47 12.01 -0.62
CA ASN A 20 10.53 12.34 0.46
C ASN A 20 10.24 13.84 0.54
N SER A 21 11.26 14.70 0.44
CA SER A 21 11.07 16.16 0.39
C SER A 21 10.26 16.58 -0.82
N PHE A 22 10.59 16.05 -1.99
CA PHE A 22 9.85 16.29 -3.23
C PHE A 22 8.37 15.92 -3.12
N TYR A 23 8.03 14.73 -2.62
CA TYR A 23 6.63 14.31 -2.47
C TYR A 23 5.87 15.18 -1.48
N LYS A 24 6.53 15.62 -0.42
CA LYS A 24 5.96 16.54 0.56
C LYS A 24 5.64 17.91 -0.06
N GLU A 25 6.53 18.46 -0.89
CA GLU A 25 6.32 19.69 -1.66
C GLU A 25 5.18 19.53 -2.67
N MET A 26 5.00 18.34 -3.25
CA MET A 26 3.88 18.01 -4.14
C MET A 26 2.55 17.81 -3.43
N GLY A 27 2.48 18.01 -2.10
CA GLY A 27 1.26 17.86 -1.31
C GLY A 27 0.95 16.41 -0.89
N LEU A 28 1.87 15.47 -1.14
CA LEU A 28 1.76 14.08 -0.72
C LEU A 28 2.29 13.94 0.73
N SER A 29 1.46 14.31 1.70
CA SER A 29 1.83 14.32 3.11
C SER A 29 1.87 12.93 3.75
N ILE A 30 1.21 11.93 3.13
CA ILE A 30 1.13 10.57 3.63
C ILE A 30 1.99 9.67 2.77
N SER A 31 3.07 9.16 3.35
CA SER A 31 4.03 8.27 2.72
C SER A 31 4.36 7.12 3.65
N MET A 32 4.51 5.94 3.09
CA MET A 32 5.09 4.78 3.77
C MET A 32 6.35 4.41 3.03
N THR A 33 7.38 4.06 3.77
CA THR A 33 8.66 3.69 3.19
C THR A 33 9.16 2.39 3.80
N THR A 34 9.58 1.46 2.95
CA THR A 34 10.28 0.26 3.35
C THR A 34 11.60 0.13 2.59
N MET A 35 12.49 -0.69 3.11
CA MET A 35 13.72 -1.05 2.42
C MET A 35 13.48 -2.30 1.60
N GLY A 36 14.13 -2.37 0.46
CA GLY A 36 14.12 -3.52 -0.43
C GLY A 36 15.51 -3.73 -1.05
N SER A 37 15.68 -4.86 -1.71
CA SER A 37 16.90 -5.18 -2.47
C SER A 37 16.58 -5.24 -3.95
N GLY A 38 17.41 -4.65 -4.78
CA GLY A 38 17.34 -4.80 -6.23
C GLY A 38 17.75 -6.21 -6.65
N THR A 39 17.04 -6.78 -7.62
CA THR A 39 17.29 -8.16 -8.14
C THR A 39 17.76 -8.18 -9.60
N ALA A 40 18.09 -7.03 -10.18
CA ALA A 40 18.59 -6.97 -11.55
C ALA A 40 19.95 -7.69 -11.69
N ALA A 41 20.18 -8.34 -12.85
CA ALA A 41 21.40 -9.09 -13.10
C ALA A 41 22.64 -8.19 -13.07
N SER A 42 23.74 -8.68 -12.51
CA SER A 42 24.97 -7.92 -12.22
C SER A 42 25.52 -7.14 -13.43
N HIS A 43 25.57 -7.75 -14.61
CA HIS A 43 26.11 -7.10 -15.82
C HIS A 43 25.27 -5.91 -16.33
N ILE A 44 23.96 -5.89 -16.06
CA ILE A 44 23.10 -4.71 -16.33
C ILE A 44 23.31 -3.68 -15.22
N LEU A 45 23.50 -4.12 -13.99
CA LEU A 45 23.75 -3.27 -12.84
C LEU A 45 25.09 -2.56 -12.95
N ASP A 46 26.14 -3.28 -13.34
CA ASP A 46 27.49 -2.73 -13.54
C ASP A 46 27.49 -1.67 -14.65
N TYR A 47 26.78 -1.92 -15.75
CA TYR A 47 26.67 -0.97 -16.86
C TYR A 47 25.95 0.33 -16.46
N PHE A 48 24.99 0.24 -15.50
CA PHE A 48 24.25 1.38 -15.00
C PHE A 48 24.72 1.89 -13.62
N GLY A 49 25.82 1.34 -13.08
CA GLY A 49 26.32 1.69 -11.74
C GLY A 49 25.33 1.35 -10.61
N LEU A 50 24.56 0.30 -10.79
CA LEU A 50 23.49 -0.13 -9.89
C LEU A 50 23.87 -1.43 -9.16
N ASP A 51 25.08 -1.53 -8.64
CA ASP A 51 25.50 -2.64 -7.78
C ASP A 51 24.38 -3.05 -6.82
N GLY A 52 24.14 -4.34 -6.57
CA GLY A 52 23.08 -4.99 -5.78
C GLY A 52 22.55 -4.19 -4.58
N SER A 53 22.24 -2.94 -4.83
CA SER A 53 22.13 -1.84 -3.91
C SER A 53 20.80 -1.87 -3.19
N GLU A 54 20.84 -1.48 -1.96
CA GLU A 54 19.66 -1.22 -1.14
C GLU A 54 18.73 -0.23 -1.84
N ARG A 55 17.48 -0.61 -1.97
CA ARG A 55 16.40 0.21 -2.54
C ARG A 55 15.49 0.73 -1.45
N SER A 56 14.98 1.92 -1.66
CA SER A 56 13.87 2.45 -0.87
C SER A 56 12.61 2.34 -1.69
N VAL A 57 11.60 1.71 -1.11
CA VAL A 57 10.26 1.58 -1.71
C VAL A 57 9.33 2.51 -0.96
N MET A 58 8.75 3.47 -1.67
CA MET A 58 7.84 4.46 -1.10
C MET A 58 6.44 4.25 -1.67
N PHE A 59 5.44 4.34 -0.82
CA PHE A 59 4.04 4.15 -1.17
C PHE A 59 3.24 5.42 -0.87
N HIS A 60 2.41 5.84 -1.83
CA HIS A 60 1.51 6.97 -1.69
C HIS A 60 0.15 6.62 -2.30
N CYS A 61 -0.92 7.24 -1.79
CA CYS A 61 -2.19 7.26 -2.49
C CYS A 61 -2.30 8.57 -3.29
N VAL A 62 -2.59 8.47 -4.57
CA VAL A 62 -2.67 9.62 -5.46
C VAL A 62 -3.94 9.61 -6.31
N THR A 63 -4.53 10.79 -6.50
CA THR A 63 -5.59 10.96 -7.50
C THR A 63 -5.00 11.00 -8.91
N LYS A 64 -5.81 10.77 -9.93
CA LYS A 64 -5.38 10.85 -11.33
C LYS A 64 -4.78 12.22 -11.68
N SER A 65 -5.37 13.29 -11.16
CA SER A 65 -4.88 14.65 -11.38
C SER A 65 -3.54 14.89 -10.69
N THR A 66 -3.39 14.42 -9.45
CA THR A 66 -2.13 14.51 -8.69
C THR A 66 -1.04 13.67 -9.36
N TRP A 67 -1.34 12.44 -9.79
CA TRP A 67 -0.38 11.61 -10.52
C TRP A 67 0.18 12.30 -11.78
N LYS A 68 -0.69 12.93 -12.58
CA LYS A 68 -0.24 13.67 -13.78
C LYS A 68 0.77 14.77 -13.43
N LYS A 69 0.49 15.54 -12.36
CA LYS A 69 1.41 16.60 -11.88
C LYS A 69 2.72 16.01 -11.36
N VAL A 70 2.62 14.99 -10.49
CA VAL A 70 3.78 14.31 -9.89
C VAL A 70 4.64 13.67 -10.96
N LYS A 71 4.07 12.91 -11.90
CA LYS A 71 4.81 12.26 -12.99
C LYS A 71 5.65 13.25 -13.78
N ARG A 72 5.05 14.38 -14.16
CA ARG A 72 5.77 15.43 -14.89
C ARG A 72 6.96 15.97 -14.09
N GLN A 73 6.79 16.22 -12.79
CA GLN A 73 7.87 16.72 -11.94
C GLN A 73 8.92 15.66 -11.61
N LEU A 74 8.53 14.39 -11.51
CA LEU A 74 9.48 13.28 -11.39
C LEU A 74 10.45 13.25 -12.58
N GLN A 75 9.95 13.49 -13.79
CA GLN A 75 10.78 13.55 -15.00
C GLN A 75 11.64 14.82 -15.07
N LEU A 76 11.04 15.98 -14.81
CA LEU A 76 11.71 17.27 -15.00
C LEU A 76 12.68 17.62 -13.86
N GLN A 77 12.22 17.48 -12.61
CA GLN A 77 12.97 17.91 -11.42
C GLN A 77 13.81 16.78 -10.84
N MET A 78 13.21 15.58 -10.70
CA MET A 78 13.87 14.45 -10.07
C MET A 78 14.71 13.63 -11.04
N LYS A 79 14.54 13.85 -12.36
CA LYS A 79 15.27 13.13 -13.41
C LYS A 79 15.13 11.61 -13.30
N ILE A 80 13.89 11.12 -12.96
CA ILE A 80 13.65 9.71 -12.64
C ILE A 80 13.98 8.77 -13.80
N ASP A 81 13.90 9.26 -15.03
CA ASP A 81 14.20 8.49 -16.26
C ASP A 81 15.72 8.29 -16.50
N LEU A 82 16.58 8.94 -15.70
CA LEU A 82 18.02 8.68 -15.79
C LEU A 82 18.37 7.32 -15.18
N PRO A 83 19.31 6.58 -15.80
CA PRO A 83 19.80 5.33 -15.26
C PRO A 83 20.22 5.47 -13.79
N GLY A 84 19.85 4.49 -12.97
CA GLY A 84 20.21 4.44 -11.56
C GLY A 84 19.40 5.32 -10.60
N VAL A 85 18.48 6.14 -11.09
CA VAL A 85 17.63 6.96 -10.21
C VAL A 85 16.50 6.12 -9.62
N GLY A 86 15.62 5.54 -10.46
CA GLY A 86 14.51 4.72 -9.97
C GLY A 86 13.34 4.63 -10.92
N ILE A 87 12.24 4.09 -10.43
CA ILE A 87 10.97 3.97 -11.14
C ILE A 87 9.81 4.39 -10.24
N ALA A 88 8.72 4.85 -10.84
CA ALA A 88 7.45 5.07 -10.16
C ALA A 88 6.29 4.60 -11.04
N PHE A 89 5.32 3.92 -10.45
CA PHE A 89 4.14 3.43 -11.15
C PHE A 89 2.90 3.48 -10.25
N ILE A 90 1.73 3.33 -10.84
CA ILE A 90 0.45 3.40 -10.13
C ILE A 90 -0.38 2.14 -10.38
N ILE A 91 -1.13 1.74 -9.36
CA ILE A 91 -2.08 0.62 -9.39
C ILE A 91 -3.44 1.18 -8.97
N PRO A 92 -4.54 0.90 -9.68
CA PRO A 92 -5.85 1.40 -9.29
C PRO A 92 -6.29 0.81 -7.94
N ILE A 93 -6.87 1.65 -7.07
CA ILE A 93 -7.47 1.22 -5.82
C ILE A 93 -8.96 0.96 -6.06
N SER A 94 -9.41 -0.28 -5.82
CA SER A 94 -10.80 -0.69 -6.04
C SER A 94 -11.73 -0.17 -4.96
N SER A 95 -11.30 -0.14 -3.70
CA SER A 95 -12.15 0.20 -2.56
C SER A 95 -11.34 0.80 -1.42
N VAL A 96 -11.97 1.72 -0.66
CA VAL A 96 -11.42 2.29 0.57
C VAL A 96 -12.44 2.13 1.68
N GLY A 97 -12.00 1.65 2.85
CA GLY A 97 -12.85 1.17 3.92
C GLY A 97 -13.90 2.13 4.47
N ARG A 98 -13.60 3.42 4.62
CA ARG A 98 -14.55 4.43 5.13
C ARG A 98 -14.21 5.83 4.62
N LYS A 99 -15.19 6.74 4.70
CA LYS A 99 -15.02 8.15 4.32
C LYS A 99 -13.80 8.80 5.00
N ARG A 100 -13.61 8.59 6.30
CA ARG A 100 -12.44 9.12 7.04
C ARG A 100 -11.10 8.56 6.53
N THR A 101 -11.05 7.28 6.18
CA THR A 101 -9.85 6.67 5.57
C THR A 101 -9.56 7.30 4.21
N LEU A 102 -10.60 7.51 3.40
CA LEU A 102 -10.48 8.17 2.11
C LEU A 102 -9.97 9.61 2.27
N GLU A 103 -10.56 10.40 3.16
CA GLU A 103 -10.13 11.76 3.48
C GLU A 103 -8.66 11.81 3.95
N TYR A 104 -8.24 10.84 4.77
CA TYR A 104 -6.86 10.70 5.21
C TYR A 104 -5.93 10.41 4.04
N LEU A 105 -6.24 9.40 3.21
CA LEU A 105 -5.40 8.98 2.08
C LEU A 105 -5.30 10.03 0.97
N THR A 106 -6.34 10.88 0.82
CA THR A 106 -6.38 11.96 -0.18
C THR A 106 -6.06 13.34 0.40
N HIS A 107 -5.55 13.39 1.64
CA HIS A 107 -5.25 14.65 2.30
C HIS A 107 -4.33 15.54 1.44
N GLY A 108 -4.74 16.79 1.25
CA GLY A 108 -4.02 17.73 0.38
C GLY A 108 -4.23 17.55 -1.13
N GLN A 109 -5.13 16.64 -1.54
CA GLN A 109 -5.45 16.38 -2.94
C GLN A 109 -6.91 16.67 -3.24
N GLU A 110 -7.21 17.16 -4.44
CA GLU A 110 -8.59 17.28 -4.92
C GLU A 110 -9.12 15.89 -5.30
N PHE A 111 -10.10 15.40 -4.56
CA PHE A 111 -10.77 14.15 -4.82
C PHE A 111 -12.29 14.30 -4.73
N VAL A 112 -12.97 13.97 -5.83
CA VAL A 112 -14.44 13.83 -5.86
C VAL A 112 -14.74 12.34 -6.03
N LYS A 113 -15.52 11.76 -5.13
CA LYS A 113 -15.92 10.35 -5.16
C LYS A 113 -16.58 10.05 -6.52
N GLY A 114 -15.99 9.14 -7.29
CA GLY A 114 -16.54 8.59 -8.52
C GLY A 114 -17.21 7.22 -8.29
N GLU A 115 -17.64 6.61 -9.37
CA GLU A 115 -18.06 5.21 -9.38
C GLU A 115 -16.86 4.28 -9.12
N GLU A 116 -17.12 3.04 -8.71
CA GLU A 116 -16.10 2.01 -8.47
C GLU A 116 -15.21 1.80 -9.72
N SER A 117 -13.97 1.37 -9.47
CA SER A 117 -12.99 1.05 -10.52
C SER A 117 -13.60 0.24 -11.65
N SER A 118 -13.23 0.56 -12.89
CA SER A 118 -13.68 -0.12 -14.11
C SER A 118 -13.19 -1.57 -14.27
N LEU A 119 -12.24 -2.02 -13.43
CA LEU A 119 -11.81 -3.41 -13.36
C LEU A 119 -12.84 -4.24 -12.57
N LYS A 120 -13.98 -4.50 -13.22
CA LYS A 120 -15.03 -5.39 -12.69
C LYS A 120 -14.69 -6.84 -13.08
N GLY A 121 -14.88 -7.78 -12.14
CA GLY A 121 -14.81 -9.20 -12.41
C GLY A 121 -13.49 -9.91 -12.08
N THR A 122 -12.64 -9.34 -11.26
CA THR A 122 -11.50 -10.07 -10.68
C THR A 122 -11.97 -11.08 -9.63
N LYS A 123 -11.43 -12.30 -9.66
CA LYS A 123 -11.73 -13.35 -8.68
C LYS A 123 -11.16 -13.02 -7.30
N TYR A 124 -10.03 -12.32 -7.26
CA TYR A 124 -9.28 -11.99 -6.05
C TYR A 124 -9.01 -10.48 -5.94
N GLU A 125 -8.88 -10.05 -4.71
CA GLU A 125 -8.45 -8.71 -4.31
C GLU A 125 -7.26 -8.80 -3.36
N LEU A 126 -6.32 -7.87 -3.49
CA LEU A 126 -5.28 -7.64 -2.49
C LEU A 126 -5.77 -6.58 -1.52
N LEU A 127 -6.03 -6.97 -0.28
CA LEU A 127 -6.29 -6.02 0.78
C LEU A 127 -4.96 -5.63 1.44
N ILE A 128 -4.77 -4.35 1.64
CA ILE A 128 -3.61 -3.79 2.34
C ILE A 128 -4.11 -3.09 3.58
N ALA A 129 -3.81 -3.67 4.75
CA ALA A 129 -4.04 -3.02 6.04
C ALA A 129 -2.72 -2.44 6.55
N ILE A 130 -2.74 -1.16 6.94
CA ILE A 130 -1.57 -0.45 7.48
C ILE A 130 -1.88 -0.06 8.90
N ALA A 131 -1.15 -0.64 9.85
CA ALA A 131 -1.35 -0.45 11.28
C ALA A 131 -0.09 0.09 11.99
N ASN A 132 -0.24 0.50 13.24
CA ASN A 132 0.90 0.72 14.11
C ASN A 132 1.65 -0.60 14.32
N GLN A 133 2.97 -0.52 14.50
CA GLN A 133 3.80 -1.70 14.79
C GLN A 133 3.30 -2.42 16.06
N GLY A 134 3.31 -3.77 16.01
CA GLY A 134 2.87 -4.65 17.09
C GLY A 134 1.37 -4.99 17.07
N TYR A 135 0.60 -4.49 16.11
CA TYR A 135 -0.84 -4.74 16.01
C TYR A 135 -1.24 -5.66 14.84
N THR A 136 -0.26 -6.32 14.22
CA THR A 136 -0.51 -7.26 13.10
C THR A 136 -1.46 -8.38 13.47
N GLU A 137 -1.29 -8.99 14.66
CA GLU A 137 -2.17 -10.08 15.09
C GLU A 137 -3.61 -9.60 15.28
N GLN A 138 -3.84 -8.40 15.83
CA GLN A 138 -5.18 -7.85 15.96
C GLN A 138 -5.85 -7.64 14.58
N VAL A 139 -5.08 -7.18 13.59
CA VAL A 139 -5.55 -7.05 12.20
C VAL A 139 -5.87 -8.41 11.59
N MET A 140 -4.99 -9.41 11.78
CA MET A 140 -5.16 -10.75 11.22
C MET A 140 -6.28 -11.51 11.89
N ASP A 141 -6.46 -11.40 13.21
CA ASP A 141 -7.56 -12.01 13.93
C ASP A 141 -8.92 -11.47 13.46
N ALA A 142 -9.00 -10.15 13.25
CA ALA A 142 -10.18 -9.53 12.67
C ALA A 142 -10.47 -10.08 11.26
N ALA A 143 -9.45 -10.26 10.44
CA ALA A 143 -9.58 -10.76 9.08
C ALA A 143 -9.96 -12.27 9.04
N ARG A 144 -9.33 -13.10 9.88
CA ARG A 144 -9.58 -14.55 9.95
C ARG A 144 -11.03 -14.88 10.35
N LYS A 145 -11.66 -14.06 11.20
CA LYS A 145 -13.09 -14.24 11.59
C LYS A 145 -14.05 -14.23 10.39
N VAL A 146 -13.61 -13.71 9.26
CA VAL A 146 -14.42 -13.53 8.05
C VAL A 146 -13.69 -14.08 6.80
N HIS A 147 -13.09 -15.27 6.96
CA HIS A 147 -12.53 -16.10 5.90
C HIS A 147 -11.24 -15.56 5.22
N ALA A 148 -10.43 -14.74 5.90
CA ALA A 148 -9.08 -14.50 5.42
C ALA A 148 -8.16 -15.66 5.78
N ALA A 149 -7.56 -16.33 4.79
CA ALA A 149 -6.70 -17.49 5.01
C ALA A 149 -5.35 -17.13 5.65
N GLY A 150 -4.81 -15.94 5.33
CA GLY A 150 -3.53 -15.48 5.86
C GLY A 150 -3.11 -14.15 5.26
N GLY A 151 -1.98 -13.65 5.70
CA GLY A 151 -1.40 -12.39 5.21
C GLY A 151 0.12 -12.39 5.27
N THR A 152 0.72 -11.44 4.57
CA THR A 152 2.16 -11.17 4.60
C THR A 152 2.41 -9.80 5.21
N VAL A 153 3.29 -9.73 6.19
CA VAL A 153 3.63 -8.48 6.89
C VAL A 153 4.88 -7.87 6.29
N ILE A 154 4.82 -6.57 6.02
CA ILE A 154 5.94 -5.76 5.58
C ILE A 154 6.12 -4.65 6.60
N HIS A 155 7.32 -4.56 7.20
CA HIS A 155 7.65 -3.46 8.10
C HIS A 155 7.94 -2.19 7.30
N ALA A 156 7.35 -1.08 7.73
CA ALA A 156 7.45 0.20 7.06
C ALA A 156 7.63 1.35 8.05
N LYS A 157 8.13 2.47 7.57
CA LYS A 157 8.21 3.72 8.36
C LYS A 157 7.24 4.73 7.78
N GLY A 158 6.35 5.24 8.65
CA GLY A 158 5.44 6.33 8.28
C GLY A 158 6.18 7.67 8.29
N THR A 159 6.16 8.40 7.18
CA THR A 159 6.83 9.72 7.07
C THR A 159 5.87 10.90 7.15
N GLY A 160 4.57 10.65 7.26
CA GLY A 160 3.51 11.63 7.19
C GLY A 160 2.73 11.82 8.48
N GLY A 161 3.22 12.64 9.37
CA GLY A 161 2.42 13.07 10.50
C GLY A 161 2.91 14.41 11.03
N ALA A 162 2.01 15.40 11.16
CA ALA A 162 2.30 16.66 11.84
C ALA A 162 2.62 16.47 13.35
N HIS A 163 2.46 15.24 13.84
CA HIS A 163 2.70 14.82 15.22
C HIS A 163 3.78 13.74 15.31
N ALA A 164 4.90 13.92 14.60
CA ALA A 164 6.10 13.17 14.97
C ALA A 164 6.45 13.59 16.43
N GLU A 165 6.24 12.69 17.37
CA GLU A 165 6.61 12.92 18.76
C GLU A 165 8.11 13.21 18.83
N LYS A 166 8.47 14.40 19.29
CA LYS A 166 9.85 14.77 19.56
C LYS A 166 10.23 14.22 20.93
N PHE A 167 11.04 13.18 20.95
CA PHE A 167 11.66 12.70 22.17
C PHE A 167 13.11 13.20 22.23
N LEU A 168 13.47 13.99 23.24
CA LEU A 168 14.81 14.57 23.41
C LEU A 168 15.36 15.31 22.17
N GLY A 169 14.48 15.96 21.39
CA GLY A 169 14.86 16.67 20.16
C GLY A 169 15.01 15.79 18.91
N VAL A 170 14.81 14.47 19.03
CA VAL A 170 14.81 13.52 17.92
C VAL A 170 13.38 13.30 17.45
N ASN A 171 13.12 13.44 16.16
CA ASN A 171 11.83 13.06 15.58
C ASN A 171 11.73 11.54 15.56
N LEU A 172 10.86 10.97 16.40
CA LEU A 172 10.51 9.56 16.34
C LEU A 172 9.56 9.36 15.15
N VAL A 173 10.03 8.66 14.12
CA VAL A 173 9.20 8.24 12.99
C VAL A 173 8.40 7.02 13.45
N PRO A 174 7.05 7.08 13.49
CA PRO A 174 6.28 5.93 13.94
C PRO A 174 6.47 4.76 12.98
N GLU A 175 6.87 3.61 13.53
CA GLU A 175 6.97 2.37 12.76
C GLU A 175 5.58 1.84 12.44
N LYS A 176 5.42 1.32 11.23
CA LYS A 176 4.18 0.80 10.69
C LYS A 176 4.38 -0.62 10.17
N GLU A 177 3.31 -1.37 10.17
CA GLU A 177 3.23 -2.68 9.54
C GLU A 177 2.16 -2.64 8.46
N MET A 178 2.51 -3.15 7.28
CA MET A 178 1.60 -3.34 6.16
C MET A 178 1.27 -4.83 6.09
N VAL A 179 0.01 -5.17 6.26
CA VAL A 179 -0.48 -6.54 6.15
C VAL A 179 -1.14 -6.70 4.79
N PHE A 180 -0.58 -7.56 3.96
CA PHE A 180 -1.07 -7.91 2.63
C PHE A 180 -1.89 -9.18 2.73
N ILE A 181 -3.17 -9.11 2.39
CA ILE A 181 -4.13 -10.22 2.44
C ILE A 181 -4.72 -10.40 1.04
N VAL A 182 -4.44 -11.54 0.40
CA VAL A 182 -5.12 -11.89 -0.85
C VAL A 182 -6.37 -12.70 -0.49
N ALA A 183 -7.53 -12.21 -0.91
CA ALA A 183 -8.82 -12.82 -0.62
C ALA A 183 -9.71 -12.84 -1.86
N LYS A 184 -10.72 -13.73 -1.87
CA LYS A 184 -11.76 -13.70 -2.89
C LYS A 184 -12.51 -12.36 -2.85
N THR A 185 -12.89 -11.86 -4.02
CA THR A 185 -13.58 -10.57 -4.16
C THR A 185 -14.88 -10.52 -3.35
N GLU A 186 -15.57 -11.64 -3.21
CA GLU A 186 -16.80 -11.77 -2.42
C GLU A 186 -16.59 -11.53 -0.92
N HIS A 187 -15.44 -11.92 -0.35
CA HIS A 187 -15.09 -11.73 1.07
C HIS A 187 -14.48 -10.36 1.38
N LYS A 188 -14.08 -9.61 0.37
CA LYS A 188 -13.39 -8.33 0.48
C LYS A 188 -14.04 -7.38 1.48
N ASN A 189 -15.33 -7.11 1.30
CA ASN A 189 -16.05 -6.11 2.12
C ASN A 189 -16.16 -6.56 3.58
N ALA A 190 -16.48 -7.84 3.83
CA ALA A 190 -16.55 -8.41 5.17
C ALA A 190 -15.21 -8.31 5.91
N ILE A 191 -14.09 -8.64 5.23
CA ILE A 191 -12.76 -8.54 5.79
C ILE A 191 -12.41 -7.08 6.11
N MET A 192 -12.67 -6.16 5.19
CA MET A 192 -12.41 -4.74 5.41
C MET A 192 -13.21 -4.18 6.58
N GLU A 193 -14.50 -4.50 6.69
CA GLU A 193 -15.37 -4.05 7.79
C GLU A 193 -14.90 -4.59 9.13
N SER A 194 -14.53 -5.87 9.20
CA SER A 194 -14.01 -6.51 10.41
C SER A 194 -12.73 -5.84 10.90
N ILE A 195 -11.76 -5.62 10.00
CA ILE A 195 -10.51 -4.92 10.33
C ILE A 195 -10.80 -3.50 10.82
N ILE A 196 -11.68 -2.75 10.15
CA ILE A 196 -12.03 -1.38 10.55
C ILE A 196 -12.69 -1.33 11.92
N LYS A 197 -13.56 -2.31 12.22
CA LYS A 197 -14.26 -2.39 13.49
C LYS A 197 -13.33 -2.70 14.65
N GLU A 198 -12.43 -3.67 14.48
CA GLU A 198 -11.62 -4.22 15.56
C GLU A 198 -10.22 -3.59 15.68
N ALA A 199 -9.64 -3.14 14.57
CA ALA A 199 -8.30 -2.58 14.52
C ALA A 199 -8.22 -1.16 13.90
N GLY A 200 -9.36 -0.54 13.54
CA GLY A 200 -9.39 0.72 12.79
C GLY A 200 -8.89 1.94 13.57
N VAL A 201 -9.02 3.11 12.95
CA VAL A 201 -8.45 4.40 13.42
C VAL A 201 -8.87 4.86 14.82
N LYS A 202 -9.91 4.27 15.40
CA LYS A 202 -10.37 4.54 16.77
C LYS A 202 -9.72 3.64 17.83
N THR A 203 -8.92 2.67 17.44
CA THR A 203 -8.19 1.74 18.31
C THR A 203 -6.71 2.13 18.36
N ASP A 204 -5.94 1.49 19.23
CA ASP A 204 -4.49 1.70 19.32
C ASP A 204 -3.74 1.22 18.07
N ALA A 205 -4.27 0.23 17.35
CA ALA A 205 -3.75 -0.23 16.07
C ALA A 205 -3.80 0.86 15.00
N LYS A 206 -4.81 1.76 15.04
CA LYS A 206 -5.04 2.85 14.08
C LYS A 206 -4.96 2.38 12.63
N ALA A 207 -5.44 1.16 12.36
CA ALA A 207 -5.35 0.57 11.04
C ALA A 207 -6.22 1.31 10.02
N ILE A 208 -5.66 1.46 8.82
CA ILE A 208 -6.38 1.85 7.60
C ILE A 208 -6.31 0.67 6.63
N VAL A 209 -7.36 0.46 5.85
CA VAL A 209 -7.43 -0.65 4.90
C VAL A 209 -7.98 -0.19 3.56
N PHE A 210 -7.43 -0.73 2.47
CA PHE A 210 -7.90 -0.53 1.10
C PHE A 210 -7.61 -1.79 0.28
N SER A 211 -8.26 -1.91 -0.89
CA SER A 211 -8.09 -3.06 -1.76
C SER A 211 -7.66 -2.67 -3.16
N LEU A 212 -7.00 -3.61 -3.82
CA LEU A 212 -6.50 -3.55 -5.18
C LEU A 212 -6.97 -4.78 -5.95
N PRO A 213 -7.47 -4.63 -7.19
CA PRO A 213 -7.91 -5.77 -7.98
C PRO A 213 -6.71 -6.63 -8.38
N VAL A 214 -6.80 -7.94 -8.13
CA VAL A 214 -5.79 -8.92 -8.55
C VAL A 214 -6.27 -9.56 -9.85
N THR A 215 -5.56 -9.33 -10.93
CA THR A 215 -5.95 -9.79 -12.25
C THR A 215 -5.59 -11.25 -12.51
N ASP A 216 -4.59 -11.77 -11.81
CA ASP A 216 -4.15 -13.15 -11.93
C ASP A 216 -3.38 -13.60 -10.69
N THR A 217 -3.43 -14.90 -10.36
CA THR A 217 -2.77 -15.50 -9.18
C THR A 217 -2.13 -16.84 -9.53
N ALA A 218 -1.08 -17.19 -8.78
CA ALA A 218 -0.53 -18.54 -8.71
C ALA A 218 -0.40 -18.94 -7.22
N GLY A 219 -0.60 -20.23 -6.90
CA GLY A 219 -0.51 -20.74 -5.53
C GLY A 219 -1.79 -20.59 -4.70
N MET A 220 -2.91 -20.15 -5.30
CA MET A 220 -4.19 -19.98 -4.59
C MET A 220 -5.12 -21.20 -4.69
N ARG A 221 -4.70 -22.30 -5.39
CA ARG A 221 -5.54 -23.47 -5.65
C ARG A 221 -6.02 -24.20 -4.38
N LEU A 222 -5.18 -24.27 -3.36
CA LEU A 222 -5.53 -24.89 -2.09
C LEU A 222 -6.64 -24.13 -1.34
N LEU A 223 -6.71 -22.80 -1.46
CA LEU A 223 -7.81 -22.02 -0.88
C LEU A 223 -9.13 -22.31 -1.59
N ASP A 224 -9.12 -22.49 -2.90
CA ASP A 224 -10.30 -22.87 -3.65
C ASP A 224 -10.79 -24.28 -3.29
N GLU A 225 -9.88 -25.22 -3.06
CA GLU A 225 -10.20 -26.61 -2.72
C GLU A 225 -10.72 -26.76 -1.27
N LEU A 226 -10.18 -26.01 -0.31
CA LEU A 226 -10.61 -26.01 1.09
C LEU A 226 -12.04 -25.48 1.25
N GLU A 227 -12.37 -24.36 0.58
CA GLU A 227 -13.72 -23.80 0.64
C GLU A 227 -14.78 -24.68 -0.03
N MET A 228 -14.40 -25.37 -1.11
CA MET A 228 -15.30 -26.37 -1.73
C MET A 228 -15.60 -27.54 -0.79
N SER A 229 -14.67 -27.94 0.11
CA SER A 229 -14.92 -28.98 1.10
C SER A 229 -15.86 -28.52 2.21
N ASP A 230 -15.73 -27.29 2.67
CA ASP A 230 -16.59 -26.71 3.70
C ASP A 230 -18.05 -26.52 3.23
N GLU A 231 -18.26 -26.21 1.93
CA GLU A 231 -19.60 -26.14 1.33
C GLU A 231 -20.28 -27.53 1.28
N PHE A 232 -19.53 -28.61 1.08
CA PHE A 232 -20.05 -29.97 1.07
C PHE A 232 -20.40 -30.49 2.47
N GLU A 233 -19.68 -30.06 3.52
CA GLU A 233 -20.01 -30.44 4.91
C GLU A 233 -21.21 -29.68 5.47
N THR A 234 -21.57 -28.53 4.93
CA THR A 234 -22.71 -27.73 5.41
C THR A 234 -24.07 -28.19 4.84
N ILE A 235 -24.07 -29.12 3.86
CA ILE A 235 -25.29 -29.63 3.17
C ILE A 235 -25.73 -31.00 3.72
N HIS A 236 -25.07 -31.52 4.71
CA HIS A 236 -25.45 -32.75 5.43
C HIS A 236 -25.57 -32.46 6.92
#